data_20f64eba712b2b89ea0287664a6421bd
#
_entry.id   20f64eba712b2b89ea0287664a6421bd
#
_cell.length_a   1.000
_cell.length_b   1.000
_cell.length_c   1.000
_cell.angle_alpha   90.00
_cell.angle_beta   90.00
_cell.angle_gamma   90.00
#
_symmetry.space_group_name_H-M   'P 1'
#
loop_
_entity.id
_entity.type
_entity.pdbx_description
1 polymer ?
#
loop_
_entity_poly.entity_id
_entity_poly.type
_entity_poly.pdbx_seq_one_letter_code
_entity_poly.pdbx_strand_id
1 'polypeptide(L)'
;MSSETVGGDKMLKRFFPPAPDMDVAMARTSNTVSPEIASKLADVARELREHIYGQQACPEWGTRFTQIEDQGMQVGLELARLFMQQSVQHQADGEIPPQAVDCDGEQAVIDKNRQHETTLDTPAGQVEWKQPKTRLKKSRRDFFPSGSSAGT
;
A
#
# COMPACT_ATOMS: atom_id res chain seq x y z
N MET A 1 -77.59 18.77 8.31
CA MET A 1 -77.19 17.76 7.33
C MET A 1 -75.72 17.78 7.22
N SER A 2 -75.18 16.94 7.97
CA SER A 2 -73.77 16.83 8.33
C SER A 2 -73.15 15.84 7.40
N SER A 3 -72.12 16.26 6.65
CA SER A 3 -71.23 15.37 5.98
C SER A 3 -69.90 15.45 6.65
N GLU A 4 -69.66 14.51 7.51
CA GLU A 4 -68.33 14.28 8.10
C GLU A 4 -67.44 13.65 7.05
N THR A 5 -66.46 14.42 6.67
CA THR A 5 -65.29 13.90 5.97
C THR A 5 -64.24 13.61 7.01
N VAL A 6 -64.22 12.39 7.47
CA VAL A 6 -63.10 11.87 8.25
C VAL A 6 -61.94 11.62 7.31
N GLY A 7 -60.98 12.54 7.36
CA GLY A 7 -59.75 12.43 6.64
C GLY A 7 -58.94 11.24 7.11
N GLY A 8 -58.87 10.25 6.30
CA GLY A 8 -57.96 9.12 6.45
C GLY A 8 -56.54 9.48 6.08
N ASP A 9 -55.88 10.28 6.90
CA ASP A 9 -54.48 10.60 6.68
C ASP A 9 -53.56 9.98 7.75
N LYS A 10 -53.85 8.74 8.07
CA LYS A 10 -53.05 7.97 9.04
C LYS A 10 -52.26 6.80 8.47
N MET A 11 -52.14 6.67 7.17
CA MET A 11 -51.55 5.44 6.60
C MET A 11 -50.31 5.63 5.76
N LEU A 12 -49.53 6.69 5.91
CA LEU A 12 -48.29 6.88 5.17
C LEU A 12 -47.10 7.22 6.05
N LYS A 13 -47.11 6.76 7.30
CA LYS A 13 -45.81 6.49 7.95
C LYS A 13 -45.32 5.13 7.51
N ARG A 14 -44.98 5.00 6.25
CA ARG A 14 -44.09 3.94 5.85
C ARG A 14 -42.81 4.13 6.66
N PHE A 15 -42.54 3.17 7.51
CA PHE A 15 -41.26 2.99 8.11
C PHE A 15 -40.26 2.83 6.98
N PHE A 16 -39.64 3.96 6.57
CA PHE A 16 -38.34 3.88 5.93
C PHE A 16 -37.37 3.52 7.06
N PRO A 17 -36.69 2.40 6.97
CA PRO A 17 -35.59 2.18 7.91
C PRO A 17 -34.68 3.40 7.81
N PRO A 18 -34.12 3.89 8.90
CA PRO A 18 -33.14 4.95 8.86
C PRO A 18 -32.09 4.53 7.83
N ALA A 19 -31.74 5.45 6.95
CA ALA A 19 -30.68 5.21 5.98
C ALA A 19 -29.47 4.65 6.75
N PRO A 20 -28.86 3.56 6.29
CA PRO A 20 -27.68 3.03 6.96
C PRO A 20 -26.69 4.17 7.12
N ASP A 21 -26.23 4.38 8.34
CA ASP A 21 -25.28 5.42 8.68
C ASP A 21 -24.17 5.44 7.65
N MET A 22 -24.21 6.40 6.73
CA MET A 22 -23.17 6.59 5.72
C MET A 22 -21.84 6.99 6.36
N ASP A 23 -21.87 7.42 7.63
CA ASP A 23 -20.67 7.75 8.40
C ASP A 23 -19.79 6.53 8.72
N VAL A 24 -20.36 5.33 8.80
CA VAL A 24 -19.59 4.11 9.08
C VAL A 24 -18.88 3.59 7.82
N ALA A 25 -19.38 3.91 6.63
CA ALA A 25 -18.75 3.50 5.38
C ALA A 25 -17.54 4.39 4.99
N MET A 26 -17.54 5.66 5.40
CA MET A 26 -16.41 6.57 5.13
C MET A 26 -15.23 6.39 6.10
N ALA A 27 -15.40 5.77 7.25
CA ALA A 27 -14.33 5.53 8.21
C ALA A 27 -13.34 4.43 7.76
N ARG A 28 -13.61 3.73 6.66
CA ARG A 28 -12.76 2.61 6.19
C ARG A 28 -11.72 2.97 5.14
N THR A 29 -11.64 4.20 4.69
CA THR A 29 -10.71 4.64 3.64
C THR A 29 -9.88 5.86 4.02
N SER A 30 -9.64 6.11 5.29
CA SER A 30 -8.59 7.04 5.67
C SER A 30 -7.22 6.34 5.60
N ASN A 31 -6.82 5.91 4.41
CA ASN A 31 -5.42 5.84 4.07
C ASN A 31 -4.93 7.28 4.10
N THR A 32 -4.49 7.71 5.27
CA THR A 32 -3.96 9.05 5.49
C THR A 32 -2.57 9.17 4.89
N VAL A 33 -2.54 9.18 3.58
CA VAL A 33 -1.37 9.64 2.83
C VAL A 33 -1.24 11.13 3.11
N SER A 34 -0.08 11.60 3.54
CA SER A 34 0.11 13.02 3.82
C SER A 34 -0.20 13.85 2.56
N PRO A 35 -0.66 15.12 2.70
CA PRO A 35 -0.97 15.97 1.56
C PRO A 35 0.21 16.13 0.58
N GLU A 36 1.45 16.15 1.09
CA GLU A 36 2.65 16.22 0.26
C GLU A 36 2.84 14.97 -0.59
N ILE A 37 2.65 13.79 -0.01
CA ILE A 37 2.72 12.52 -0.75
C ILE A 37 1.58 12.43 -1.76
N ALA A 38 0.37 12.84 -1.39
CA ALA A 38 -0.77 12.88 -2.29
C ALA A 38 -0.50 13.76 -3.52
N SER A 39 0.11 14.93 -3.32
CA SER A 39 0.51 15.83 -4.42
C SER A 39 1.54 15.18 -5.35
N LYS A 40 2.57 14.55 -4.80
CA LYS A 40 3.59 13.82 -5.58
C LYS A 40 2.98 12.64 -6.35
N LEU A 41 2.08 11.90 -5.74
CA LEU A 41 1.38 10.81 -6.42
C LEU A 41 0.48 11.32 -7.56
N ALA A 42 -0.13 12.49 -7.41
CA ALA A 42 -0.91 13.13 -8.48
C ALA A 42 -0.01 13.52 -9.67
N ASP A 43 1.20 14.01 -9.42
CA ASP A 43 2.17 14.32 -10.47
C ASP A 43 2.64 13.06 -11.18
N VAL A 44 3.00 12.02 -10.46
CA VAL A 44 3.37 10.71 -11.02
C VAL A 44 2.22 10.12 -11.84
N ALA A 45 0.99 10.20 -11.35
CA ALA A 45 -0.18 9.72 -12.08
C ALA A 45 -0.40 10.49 -13.38
N ARG A 46 -0.13 11.78 -13.40
CA ARG A 46 -0.19 12.60 -14.64
C ARG A 46 0.85 12.13 -15.64
N GLU A 47 2.12 12.00 -15.23
CA GLU A 47 3.21 11.55 -16.10
C GLU A 47 2.94 10.14 -16.67
N LEU A 48 2.45 9.23 -15.85
CA LEU A 48 2.09 7.89 -16.29
C LEU A 48 0.94 7.91 -17.30
N ARG A 49 -0.09 8.75 -17.10
CA ARG A 49 -1.18 8.90 -18.08
C ARG A 49 -0.69 9.45 -19.41
N GLU A 50 0.20 10.44 -19.39
CA GLU A 50 0.82 10.96 -20.60
C GLU A 50 1.62 9.90 -21.35
N HIS A 51 2.31 9.04 -20.60
CA HIS A 51 3.08 7.93 -21.17
C HIS A 51 2.17 6.83 -21.76
N ILE A 52 1.10 6.49 -21.07
CA ILE A 52 0.17 5.42 -21.47
C ILE A 52 -0.75 5.85 -22.61
N TYR A 53 -1.32 7.05 -22.51
CA TYR A 53 -2.35 7.56 -23.44
C TYR A 53 -1.82 8.61 -24.42
N GLY A 54 -0.54 8.92 -24.40
CA GLY A 54 0.07 9.95 -25.23
C GLY A 54 -0.15 11.36 -24.69
N GLN A 55 0.15 12.36 -25.51
CA GLN A 55 0.18 13.79 -25.12
C GLN A 55 -1.15 14.31 -24.55
N GLN A 56 -2.27 13.72 -24.91
CA GLN A 56 -3.57 14.13 -24.39
C GLN A 56 -3.85 13.59 -22.99
N ALA A 57 -3.04 12.65 -22.50
CA ALA A 57 -3.17 11.99 -21.20
C ALA A 57 -4.60 11.47 -20.91
N CYS A 58 -5.31 11.07 -21.96
CA CYS A 58 -6.71 10.70 -21.93
C CYS A 58 -6.93 9.40 -22.72
N PRO A 59 -7.65 8.42 -22.18
CA PRO A 59 -8.03 7.23 -22.92
C PRO A 59 -8.94 7.59 -24.10
N GLU A 60 -8.92 6.78 -25.14
CA GLU A 60 -9.79 6.95 -26.31
C GLU A 60 -11.27 6.94 -25.94
N TRP A 61 -12.05 7.67 -26.71
CA TRP A 61 -13.51 7.71 -26.52
C TRP A 61 -14.11 6.32 -26.67
N GLY A 62 -14.91 5.87 -25.69
CA GLY A 62 -15.50 4.54 -25.68
C GLY A 62 -14.70 3.50 -24.90
N THR A 63 -13.53 3.84 -24.37
CA THR A 63 -12.82 2.98 -23.42
C THR A 63 -13.71 2.70 -22.20
N ARG A 64 -13.89 1.42 -21.86
CA ARG A 64 -14.71 1.03 -20.70
C ARG A 64 -13.99 1.39 -19.41
N PHE A 65 -14.74 1.82 -18.41
CA PHE A 65 -14.18 2.15 -17.09
C PHE A 65 -13.41 0.97 -16.48
N THR A 66 -13.88 -0.27 -16.66
CA THR A 66 -13.19 -1.47 -16.18
C THR A 66 -11.78 -1.61 -16.76
N GLN A 67 -11.56 -1.21 -18.00
CA GLN A 67 -10.23 -1.24 -18.62
C GLN A 67 -9.30 -0.18 -18.00
N ILE A 68 -9.85 1.00 -17.69
CA ILE A 68 -9.10 2.05 -16.99
C ILE A 68 -8.78 1.63 -15.56
N GLU A 69 -9.73 0.97 -14.88
CA GLU A 69 -9.56 0.44 -13.54
C GLU A 69 -8.48 -0.65 -13.50
N ASP A 70 -8.55 -1.64 -14.38
CA ASP A 70 -7.55 -2.71 -14.47
C ASP A 70 -6.14 -2.15 -14.72
N GLN A 71 -6.03 -1.18 -15.62
CA GLN A 71 -4.77 -0.52 -15.93
C GLN A 71 -4.24 0.28 -14.74
N GLY A 72 -5.12 1.00 -14.05
CA GLY A 72 -4.78 1.73 -12.82
C GLY A 72 -4.31 0.81 -11.70
N MET A 73 -4.97 -0.33 -11.53
CA MET A 73 -4.57 -1.35 -10.55
C MET A 73 -3.21 -1.96 -10.88
N GLN A 74 -2.94 -2.30 -12.14
CA GLN A 74 -1.64 -2.83 -12.55
C GLN A 74 -0.52 -1.83 -12.29
N VAL A 75 -0.70 -0.56 -12.67
CA VAL A 75 0.26 0.51 -12.40
C VAL A 75 0.47 0.71 -10.91
N GLY A 76 -0.61 0.71 -10.13
CA GLY A 76 -0.56 0.89 -8.68
C GLY A 76 0.20 -0.24 -7.98
N LEU A 77 -0.04 -1.48 -8.36
CA LEU A 77 0.65 -2.65 -7.81
C LEU A 77 2.14 -2.64 -8.16
N GLU A 78 2.49 -2.31 -9.40
CA GLU A 78 3.90 -2.22 -9.80
C GLU A 78 4.63 -1.07 -9.10
N LEU A 79 3.99 0.08 -8.92
CA LEU A 79 4.54 1.18 -8.14
C LEU A 79 4.77 0.77 -6.68
N ALA A 80 3.83 0.07 -6.06
CA ALA A 80 3.96 -0.44 -4.71
C ALA A 80 5.12 -1.45 -4.60
N ARG A 81 5.23 -2.36 -5.56
CA ARG A 81 6.32 -3.34 -5.63
C ARG A 81 7.69 -2.66 -5.72
N LEU A 82 7.84 -1.70 -6.63
CA LEU A 82 9.07 -0.93 -6.81
C LEU A 82 9.43 -0.12 -5.58
N PHE A 83 8.43 0.52 -4.93
CA PHE A 83 8.65 1.25 -3.70
C PHE A 83 9.19 0.36 -2.59
N MET A 84 8.60 -0.82 -2.39
CA MET A 84 9.07 -1.79 -1.41
C MET A 84 10.48 -2.27 -1.73
N GLN A 85 10.73 -2.66 -2.97
CA GLN A 85 12.04 -3.14 -3.42
C GLN A 85 13.16 -2.11 -3.22
N GLN A 86 12.92 -0.87 -3.64
CA GLN A 86 13.89 0.21 -3.46
C GLN A 86 14.12 0.54 -1.98
N SER A 87 13.06 0.54 -1.17
CA SER A 87 13.16 0.81 0.25
C SER A 87 13.97 -0.25 0.98
N VAL A 88 13.73 -1.54 0.69
CA VAL A 88 14.48 -2.64 1.31
C VAL A 88 15.92 -2.67 0.82
N GLN A 89 16.15 -2.44 -0.47
CA GLN A 89 17.49 -2.37 -1.03
C GLN A 89 18.28 -1.21 -0.41
N HIS A 90 17.66 -0.03 -0.29
CA HIS A 90 18.30 1.11 0.33
C HIS A 90 18.62 0.88 1.81
N GLN A 91 17.73 0.19 2.54
CA GLN A 91 17.99 -0.24 3.90
C GLN A 91 19.17 -1.24 3.97
N ALA A 92 19.24 -2.17 3.03
CA ALA A 92 20.31 -3.18 2.97
C ALA A 92 21.67 -2.58 2.60
N ASP A 93 21.68 -1.52 1.79
CA ASP A 93 22.89 -0.78 1.40
C ASP A 93 23.36 0.19 2.49
N GLY A 94 22.49 0.53 3.44
CA GLY A 94 22.79 1.39 4.57
C GLY A 94 23.74 0.73 5.58
N GLU A 95 24.39 1.54 6.39
CA GLU A 95 25.16 1.02 7.51
C GLU A 95 24.22 0.51 8.61
N ILE A 96 24.48 -0.69 9.11
CA ILE A 96 23.78 -1.18 10.29
C ILE A 96 24.21 -0.32 11.47
N PRO A 97 23.29 0.33 12.20
CA PRO A 97 23.64 1.12 13.35
C PRO A 97 24.44 0.28 14.35
N PRO A 98 25.47 0.84 15.01
CA PRO A 98 26.27 0.09 15.99
C PRO A 98 25.44 -0.46 17.17
N GLN A 99 24.20 0.01 17.31
CA GLN A 99 23.23 -0.45 18.31
C GLN A 99 22.29 -1.55 17.78
N ALA A 100 22.42 -1.95 16.51
CA ALA A 100 21.67 -3.09 15.98
C ALA A 100 22.27 -4.37 16.56
N VAL A 101 21.77 -4.74 17.70
CA VAL A 101 22.02 -6.02 18.37
C VAL A 101 20.82 -6.91 18.11
N ASP A 102 21.10 -8.21 17.98
CA ASP A 102 20.06 -9.22 18.02
C ASP A 102 19.31 -9.18 19.37
N CYS A 103 18.11 -9.77 19.41
CA CYS A 103 17.31 -9.91 20.62
C CYS A 103 18.09 -10.54 21.81
N ASP A 104 19.15 -11.28 21.53
CA ASP A 104 20.04 -11.90 22.52
C ASP A 104 21.22 -11.00 22.93
N GLY A 105 21.26 -9.76 22.45
CA GLY A 105 22.31 -8.80 22.80
C GLY A 105 23.67 -9.06 22.14
N GLU A 106 23.71 -9.83 21.07
CA GLU A 106 24.92 -10.09 20.31
C GLU A 106 25.19 -9.02 19.26
N GLN A 107 26.47 -8.67 19.11
CA GLN A 107 26.87 -7.78 18.00
C GLN A 107 26.97 -8.55 16.68
N ALA A 108 26.44 -7.93 15.63
CA ALA A 108 26.54 -8.43 14.28
C ALA A 108 27.80 -7.94 13.58
N VAL A 109 28.45 -8.81 12.81
CA VAL A 109 29.55 -8.46 11.89
C VAL A 109 29.04 -8.57 10.48
N ILE A 110 29.19 -7.49 9.72
CA ILE A 110 28.76 -7.41 8.32
C ILE A 110 29.91 -7.87 7.42
N ASP A 111 29.65 -8.88 6.60
CA ASP A 111 30.56 -9.27 5.53
C ASP A 111 30.11 -8.62 4.22
N LYS A 112 30.69 -7.47 3.90
CA LYS A 112 30.37 -6.71 2.67
C LYS A 112 30.74 -7.47 1.39
N ASN A 113 31.62 -8.46 1.48
CA ASN A 113 32.06 -9.26 0.31
C ASN A 113 31.12 -10.42 -0.01
N ARG A 114 30.23 -10.76 0.91
CA ARG A 114 29.23 -11.82 0.72
C ARG A 114 27.84 -11.20 0.71
N GLN A 115 27.24 -11.18 -0.47
CA GLN A 115 25.87 -10.77 -0.63
C GLN A 115 24.94 -11.99 -0.70
N HIS A 116 23.78 -11.85 -0.12
CA HIS A 116 22.71 -12.82 -0.19
C HIS A 116 21.51 -12.15 -0.90
N GLU A 117 20.97 -12.83 -1.87
CA GLU A 117 19.75 -12.43 -2.55
C GLU A 117 18.55 -12.97 -1.78
N THR A 118 17.64 -12.09 -1.44
CA THR A 118 16.43 -12.42 -0.71
C THR A 118 15.22 -12.06 -1.55
N THR A 119 14.25 -12.92 -1.54
CA THR A 119 13.00 -12.75 -2.28
C THR A 119 11.83 -12.86 -1.33
N LEU A 120 10.86 -11.98 -1.46
CA LEU A 120 9.63 -11.98 -0.68
C LEU A 120 8.42 -11.84 -1.60
N ASP A 121 7.45 -12.73 -1.45
CA ASP A 121 6.17 -12.62 -2.11
C ASP A 121 5.25 -11.65 -1.37
N THR A 122 4.78 -10.63 -2.08
CA THR A 122 3.87 -9.63 -1.54
C THR A 122 2.58 -9.57 -2.37
N PRO A 123 1.51 -8.98 -1.87
CA PRO A 123 0.28 -8.75 -2.67
C PRO A 123 0.51 -7.94 -3.95
N ALA A 124 1.59 -7.13 -3.99
CA ALA A 124 1.98 -6.35 -5.15
C ALA A 124 2.91 -7.11 -6.12
N GLY A 125 3.27 -8.35 -5.80
CA GLY A 125 4.20 -9.18 -6.55
C GLY A 125 5.48 -9.47 -5.80
N GLN A 126 6.41 -10.15 -6.46
CA GLN A 126 7.66 -10.56 -5.88
C GLN A 126 8.63 -9.38 -5.74
N VAL A 127 9.20 -9.23 -4.55
CA VAL A 127 10.20 -8.21 -4.22
C VAL A 127 11.54 -8.91 -3.98
N GLU A 128 12.57 -8.47 -4.69
CA GLU A 128 13.91 -9.03 -4.62
C GLU A 128 14.92 -7.95 -4.22
N TRP A 129 15.81 -8.29 -3.32
CA TRP A 129 16.90 -7.38 -2.94
C TRP A 129 18.15 -8.16 -2.57
N LYS A 130 19.29 -7.46 -2.61
CA LYS A 130 20.58 -8.00 -2.19
C LYS A 130 21.00 -7.33 -0.89
N GLN A 131 21.39 -8.15 0.07
CA GLN A 131 21.85 -7.66 1.36
C GLN A 131 23.17 -8.32 1.73
N PRO A 132 24.06 -7.60 2.47
CA PRO A 132 25.29 -8.18 2.95
C PRO A 132 25.01 -9.29 3.97
N LYS A 133 25.78 -10.36 3.91
CA LYS A 133 25.69 -11.42 4.90
C LYS A 133 26.18 -10.90 6.25
N THR A 134 25.36 -11.03 7.26
CA THR A 134 25.67 -10.56 8.60
C THR A 134 25.77 -11.76 9.53
N ARG A 135 26.84 -11.80 10.33
CA ARG A 135 27.10 -12.91 11.25
C ARG A 135 27.17 -12.39 12.69
N LEU A 136 26.51 -13.07 13.57
CA LEU A 136 26.56 -12.78 15.01
C LEU A 136 27.91 -13.26 15.59
N LYS A 137 28.56 -12.41 16.42
CA LYS A 137 29.93 -12.66 16.91
C LYS A 137 30.02 -13.87 17.83
N LYS A 138 29.03 -14.09 18.70
CA LYS A 138 29.09 -15.16 19.69
C LYS A 138 28.54 -16.46 19.14
N SER A 139 27.29 -16.45 18.65
CA SER A 139 26.59 -17.63 18.17
C SER A 139 27.04 -18.09 16.79
N ARG A 140 27.77 -17.23 16.04
CA ARG A 140 28.20 -17.46 14.65
C ARG A 140 27.03 -17.76 13.70
N ARG A 141 25.82 -17.42 14.06
CA ARG A 141 24.63 -17.55 13.21
C ARG A 141 24.61 -16.43 12.18
N ASP A 142 24.11 -16.76 11.01
CA ASP A 142 23.86 -15.75 10.00
C ASP A 142 22.60 -14.97 10.38
N PHE A 143 22.69 -13.64 10.28
CA PHE A 143 21.61 -12.73 10.60
C PHE A 143 21.31 -11.86 9.37
N PHE A 144 20.03 -11.71 9.08
CA PHE A 144 19.55 -10.85 7.99
C PHE A 144 18.73 -9.73 8.59
N PRO A 145 19.25 -8.49 8.62
CA PRO A 145 18.58 -7.36 9.29
C PRO A 145 17.16 -7.09 8.79
N SER A 146 16.94 -7.29 7.49
CA SER A 146 15.64 -7.08 6.87
C SER A 146 14.66 -8.27 7.04
N GLY A 147 15.15 -9.41 7.51
CA GLY A 147 14.35 -10.62 7.71
C GLY A 147 13.90 -10.86 9.15
N SER A 148 14.49 -10.15 10.13
CA SER A 148 14.25 -10.44 11.55
C SER A 148 12.92 -9.92 12.10
N SER A 149 12.20 -9.08 11.36
CA SER A 149 10.90 -8.55 11.78
C SER A 149 9.68 -9.33 11.27
N ALA A 150 9.89 -10.40 10.52
CA ALA A 150 8.80 -11.20 9.97
C ALA A 150 8.43 -12.43 10.82
N GLY A 151 8.97 -12.54 12.02
CA GLY A 151 8.75 -13.66 12.91
C GLY A 151 8.06 -13.29 14.22
N THR A 152 6.78 -13.07 14.16
CA THR A 152 5.83 -13.36 15.28
C THR A 152 4.43 -13.35 14.75
#